data_767cedbb71fdd5185c205b2ad8a10c66
#
_entry.id   767cedbb71fdd5185c205b2ad8a10c66
#
_cell.length_a   1.000
_cell.length_b   1.000
_cell.length_c   1.000
_cell.angle_alpha   90.00
_cell.angle_beta   90.00
_cell.angle_gamma   90.00
#
_symmetry.space_group_name_H-M   'P 1'
#
loop_
_entity.id
_entity.type
_entity.pdbx_description
1 polymer ?
#
loop_
_entity_poly.entity_id
_entity_poly.type
_entity_poly.pdbx_seq_one_letter_code
_entity_poly.pdbx_strand_id
1 'polypeptide(L)'
;AYNDGHSSGVDNPSEMSELSDLRARLITAHMRLEHELRLEAFPSADVSLPDHVDWTPLGRPKASYLLRTALERGSRPTMVALRAATGVFFASLLMILLPFGHPYWAVLSVLIMIHMDATRSDMTIRAIHRVLGTVVGLGLYLAIAAFGPSGWVKIGLIIVFLWTMQALVTRNYGLACIFITCFALFMTPLTKPGQMYQLAQDRIVETIVGLTIGIVTIHIVGRRAPVLLVRSQYRRTLRSMMPVLRSLSQGRTKTPQAQIERNQMVHELIQGSALLSATRPDAPQALQDWSKVDRTVTETGYDLLSVCWHTGNGPVPWARRLLADIAIFITGLPPISSQNLDAHSVAEEMEKIRMDMVTSLPGVK
;
A
#
# COMPACT_ATOMS: atom_id res chain seq x y z
N ALA A 1 11.92 -39.58 -25.02
CA ALA A 1 12.08 -39.64 -23.58
C ALA A 1 12.11 -38.18 -23.08
N TYR A 2 10.97 -37.64 -22.75
CA TYR A 2 10.77 -36.35 -22.11
C TYR A 2 10.51 -36.65 -20.64
N ASN A 3 11.39 -36.24 -19.77
CA ASN A 3 11.29 -36.58 -18.37
C ASN A 3 10.69 -35.38 -17.62
N ASP A 4 9.50 -35.61 -17.11
CA ASP A 4 8.80 -34.77 -16.15
C ASP A 4 9.54 -34.73 -14.82
N GLY A 5 9.61 -33.57 -14.21
CA GLY A 5 10.11 -33.47 -12.86
C GLY A 5 10.25 -32.06 -12.36
N HIS A 6 9.15 -31.40 -12.03
CA HIS A 6 9.11 -30.43 -10.95
C HIS A 6 7.66 -30.23 -10.45
N SER A 7 7.21 -31.23 -9.73
CA SER A 7 6.18 -31.03 -8.71
C SER A 7 6.88 -30.54 -7.43
N SER A 8 7.07 -29.26 -7.29
CA SER A 8 7.36 -28.66 -5.99
C SER A 8 6.06 -28.70 -5.18
N GLY A 9 5.86 -29.84 -4.52
CA GLY A 9 4.77 -30.05 -3.58
C GLY A 9 4.89 -29.08 -2.42
N VAL A 10 3.83 -28.32 -2.25
CA VAL A 10 3.53 -27.62 -1.00
C VAL A 10 3.09 -28.70 -0.01
N ASP A 11 4.06 -29.42 0.54
CA ASP A 11 3.85 -30.40 1.63
C ASP A 11 4.33 -29.83 2.96
N ASN A 12 3.80 -28.65 3.31
CA ASN A 12 3.98 -28.15 4.67
C ASN A 12 2.68 -28.40 5.44
N PRO A 13 2.66 -29.33 6.43
CA PRO A 13 1.46 -29.69 7.19
C PRO A 13 0.79 -28.46 7.86
N SER A 14 1.56 -27.43 8.17
CA SER A 14 1.06 -26.16 8.73
C SER A 14 0.29 -25.33 7.70
N GLU A 15 0.73 -25.27 6.45
CA GLU A 15 0.02 -24.55 5.37
C GLU A 15 -1.26 -25.27 4.96
N MET A 16 -1.26 -26.60 4.95
CA MET A 16 -2.47 -27.40 4.71
C MET A 16 -3.51 -27.19 5.83
N SER A 17 -3.06 -27.09 7.08
CA SER A 17 -3.93 -26.79 8.23
C SER A 17 -4.52 -25.39 8.13
N GLU A 18 -3.73 -24.37 7.77
CA GLU A 18 -4.22 -22.99 7.57
C GLU A 18 -5.20 -22.88 6.40
N LEU A 19 -4.93 -23.55 5.29
CA LEU A 19 -5.83 -23.59 4.13
C LEU A 19 -7.16 -24.31 4.45
N SER A 20 -7.13 -25.40 5.22
CA SER A 20 -8.33 -26.11 5.65
C SER A 20 -9.19 -25.25 6.60
N ASP A 21 -8.56 -24.50 7.52
CA ASP A 21 -9.24 -23.58 8.44
C ASP A 21 -9.84 -22.37 7.69
N LEU A 22 -9.12 -21.78 6.74
CA LEU A 22 -9.63 -20.73 5.85
C LEU A 22 -10.82 -21.21 5.03
N ARG A 23 -10.76 -22.44 4.51
CA ARG A 23 -11.87 -23.04 3.75
C ARG A 23 -13.10 -23.29 4.61
N ALA A 24 -12.92 -23.80 5.83
CA ALA A 24 -14.00 -24.00 6.78
C ALA A 24 -14.67 -22.68 7.17
N ARG A 25 -13.90 -21.61 7.35
CA ARG A 25 -14.41 -20.25 7.67
C ARG A 25 -15.14 -19.63 6.48
N LEU A 26 -14.63 -19.80 5.27
CA LEU A 26 -15.31 -19.34 4.05
C LEU A 26 -16.67 -20.04 3.88
N ILE A 27 -16.71 -21.35 4.11
CA ILE A 27 -17.96 -22.13 4.07
C ILE A 27 -18.92 -21.65 5.16
N THR A 28 -18.44 -21.43 6.38
CA THR A 28 -19.26 -20.95 7.48
C THR A 28 -19.79 -19.54 7.22
N ALA A 29 -18.95 -18.64 6.70
CA ALA A 29 -19.38 -17.29 6.32
C ALA A 29 -20.39 -17.32 5.17
N HIS A 30 -20.19 -18.18 4.19
CA HIS A 30 -21.11 -18.37 3.08
C HIS A 30 -22.48 -18.91 3.56
N MET A 31 -22.49 -19.94 4.41
CA MET A 31 -23.72 -20.47 4.99
C MET A 31 -24.46 -19.43 5.86
N ARG A 32 -23.74 -18.62 6.62
CA ARG A 32 -24.35 -17.51 7.37
C ARG A 32 -24.96 -16.47 6.44
N LEU A 33 -24.24 -16.08 5.39
CA LEU A 33 -24.74 -15.14 4.39
C LEU A 33 -26.00 -15.70 3.67
N GLU A 34 -25.99 -16.98 3.28
CA GLU A 34 -27.17 -17.63 2.70
C GLU A 34 -28.34 -17.70 3.68
N HIS A 35 -28.05 -17.96 4.96
CA HIS A 35 -29.09 -18.00 5.99
C HIS A 35 -29.73 -16.63 6.19
N GLU A 36 -28.92 -15.57 6.30
CA GLU A 36 -29.39 -14.18 6.39
C GLU A 36 -30.16 -13.76 5.14
N LEU A 37 -29.66 -14.09 3.95
CA LEU A 37 -30.34 -13.80 2.69
C LEU A 37 -31.68 -14.57 2.56
N ARG A 38 -31.76 -15.80 3.09
CA ARG A 38 -33.03 -16.56 3.11
C ARG A 38 -34.02 -15.99 4.12
N LEU A 39 -33.56 -15.49 5.27
CA LEU A 39 -34.42 -14.80 6.23
C LEU A 39 -34.96 -13.48 5.69
N GLU A 40 -34.17 -12.76 4.87
CA GLU A 40 -34.61 -11.54 4.18
C GLU A 40 -35.51 -11.84 2.94
N ALA A 41 -35.44 -13.06 2.37
CA ALA A 41 -36.20 -13.45 1.19
C ALA A 41 -37.66 -13.81 1.46
N PHE A 42 -38.15 -13.72 2.70
CA PHE A 42 -39.56 -13.83 3.03
C PHE A 42 -40.19 -12.46 3.30
N PRO A 43 -40.60 -11.72 2.25
CA PRO A 43 -41.26 -10.45 2.48
C PRO A 43 -42.77 -10.67 2.54
N SER A 44 -43.31 -10.44 3.67
CA SER A 44 -44.72 -10.08 3.73
C SER A 44 -44.96 -8.80 4.51
N ALA A 45 -44.05 -7.88 4.39
CA ALA A 45 -44.28 -6.50 4.76
C ALA A 45 -43.78 -5.63 3.62
N ASP A 46 -44.60 -4.74 3.12
CA ASP A 46 -44.20 -3.60 2.31
C ASP A 46 -43.15 -2.83 3.03
N VAL A 47 -41.89 -3.26 2.89
CA VAL A 47 -40.73 -2.48 3.29
C VAL A 47 -40.61 -1.43 2.20
N SER A 48 -41.33 -0.34 2.36
CA SER A 48 -40.97 0.91 1.68
C SER A 48 -39.58 1.25 2.15
N LEU A 49 -38.60 0.95 1.30
CA LEU A 49 -37.23 1.41 1.50
C LEU A 49 -37.28 2.92 1.75
N PRO A 50 -36.74 3.43 2.85
CA PRO A 50 -36.72 4.86 3.07
C PRO A 50 -36.09 5.52 1.86
N ASP A 51 -36.72 6.58 1.33
CA ASP A 51 -36.33 7.32 0.12
C ASP A 51 -34.85 7.84 0.15
N HIS A 52 -34.16 7.64 1.22
CA HIS A 52 -32.77 8.04 1.45
C HIS A 52 -31.91 6.92 2.04
N VAL A 53 -32.04 5.69 1.54
CA VAL A 53 -30.95 4.71 1.74
C VAL A 53 -29.82 5.17 0.85
N ASP A 54 -28.83 5.77 1.50
CA ASP A 54 -27.61 6.18 0.84
C ASP A 54 -26.85 4.91 0.43
N TRP A 55 -27.16 4.41 -0.77
CA TRP A 55 -26.50 3.26 -1.41
C TRP A 55 -25.06 3.56 -1.76
N THR A 56 -24.51 4.69 -1.32
CA THR A 56 -23.11 4.99 -1.50
C THR A 56 -22.31 3.91 -0.78
N PRO A 57 -21.75 2.92 -1.49
CA PRO A 57 -20.90 1.93 -0.87
C PRO A 57 -19.76 2.68 -0.23
N LEU A 58 -19.55 2.50 1.07
CA LEU A 58 -18.45 2.96 1.89
C LEU A 58 -17.68 4.11 1.22
N GLY A 59 -18.19 5.33 1.37
CA GLY A 59 -17.66 6.51 0.69
C GLY A 59 -16.20 6.74 1.06
N ARG A 60 -15.44 7.34 0.15
CA ARG A 60 -14.05 7.71 0.43
C ARG A 60 -14.02 8.73 1.57
N PRO A 61 -13.04 8.65 2.48
CA PRO A 61 -12.84 9.67 3.50
C PRO A 61 -12.67 11.05 2.87
N LYS A 62 -13.02 12.10 3.59
CA LYS A 62 -12.82 13.49 3.14
C LYS A 62 -11.35 13.73 2.79
N ALA A 63 -11.09 14.48 1.74
CA ALA A 63 -9.73 14.83 1.30
C ALA A 63 -8.90 15.49 2.43
N SER A 64 -9.53 16.30 3.29
CA SER A 64 -8.89 16.90 4.45
C SER A 64 -8.39 15.86 5.47
N TYR A 65 -9.14 14.78 5.67
CA TYR A 65 -8.72 13.67 6.51
C TYR A 65 -7.51 12.95 5.91
N LEU A 66 -7.57 12.61 4.62
CA LEU A 66 -6.46 11.97 3.92
C LEU A 66 -5.19 12.81 3.95
N LEU A 67 -5.31 14.13 3.74
CA LEU A 67 -4.17 15.04 3.79
C LEU A 67 -3.56 15.10 5.20
N ARG A 68 -4.41 15.23 6.23
CA ARG A 68 -3.96 15.24 7.62
C ARG A 68 -3.24 13.95 7.99
N THR A 69 -3.82 12.80 7.68
CA THR A 69 -3.21 11.49 7.98
C THR A 69 -1.94 11.24 7.18
N ALA A 70 -1.86 11.74 5.94
CA ALA A 70 -0.65 11.67 5.13
C ALA A 70 0.51 12.48 5.73
N LEU A 71 0.24 13.62 6.38
CA LEU A 71 1.25 14.49 7.01
C LEU A 71 1.62 14.05 8.43
N GLU A 72 0.94 13.06 9.03
CA GLU A 72 1.31 12.54 10.34
C GLU A 72 2.68 11.86 10.33
N ARG A 73 3.45 12.09 11.40
CA ARG A 73 4.74 11.40 11.60
C ARG A 73 4.50 9.88 11.68
N GLY A 74 5.19 9.13 10.83
CA GLY A 74 5.03 7.67 10.73
C GLY A 74 3.93 7.23 9.77
N SER A 75 3.44 8.12 8.90
CA SER A 75 2.62 7.75 7.74
C SER A 75 3.52 7.29 6.58
N ARG A 76 2.96 6.43 5.71
CA ARG A 76 3.67 5.95 4.52
C ARG A 76 4.05 7.09 3.57
N PRO A 77 3.14 8.04 3.22
CA PRO A 77 3.49 9.17 2.36
C PRO A 77 4.63 10.03 2.92
N THR A 78 4.62 10.32 4.23
CA THR A 78 5.71 11.09 4.86
C THR A 78 7.05 10.37 4.76
N MET A 79 7.07 9.05 4.93
CA MET A 79 8.30 8.25 4.80
C MET A 79 8.82 8.24 3.36
N VAL A 80 7.94 8.08 2.37
CA VAL A 80 8.30 8.15 0.94
C VAL A 80 8.84 9.55 0.60
N ALA A 81 8.16 10.61 1.06
CA ALA A 81 8.62 11.98 0.87
C ALA A 81 10.00 12.24 1.49
N LEU A 82 10.24 11.74 2.70
CA LEU A 82 11.55 11.87 3.36
C LEU A 82 12.65 11.16 2.59
N ARG A 83 12.40 9.93 2.13
CA ARG A 83 13.34 9.18 1.30
C ARG A 83 13.63 9.91 -0.01
N ALA A 84 12.57 10.38 -0.70
CA ALA A 84 12.72 11.12 -1.94
C ALA A 84 13.51 12.41 -1.76
N ALA A 85 13.19 13.20 -0.73
CA ALA A 85 13.92 14.44 -0.43
C ALA A 85 15.40 14.16 -0.13
N THR A 86 15.68 13.15 0.70
CA THR A 86 17.07 12.77 1.04
C THR A 86 17.83 12.27 -0.19
N GLY A 87 17.23 11.38 -0.97
CA GLY A 87 17.86 10.84 -2.18
C GLY A 87 18.11 11.90 -3.24
N VAL A 88 17.14 12.77 -3.49
CA VAL A 88 17.27 13.91 -4.43
C VAL A 88 18.35 14.88 -3.95
N PHE A 89 18.37 15.21 -2.64
CA PHE A 89 19.39 16.09 -2.08
C PHE A 89 20.81 15.57 -2.33
N PHE A 90 21.05 14.31 -2.01
CA PHE A 90 22.39 13.72 -2.21
C PHE A 90 22.74 13.53 -3.70
N ALA A 91 21.76 13.17 -4.54
CA ALA A 91 21.98 13.10 -5.98
C ALA A 91 22.33 14.48 -6.56
N SER A 92 21.60 15.51 -6.19
CA SER A 92 21.85 16.87 -6.66
C SER A 92 23.21 17.40 -6.15
N LEU A 93 23.51 17.16 -4.87
CA LEU A 93 24.80 17.56 -4.30
C LEU A 93 25.99 16.89 -5.02
N LEU A 94 25.91 15.59 -5.25
CA LEU A 94 26.95 14.85 -5.95
C LEU A 94 27.13 15.34 -7.38
N MET A 95 26.02 15.63 -8.08
CA MET A 95 26.03 16.13 -9.45
C MET A 95 26.60 17.55 -9.57
N ILE A 96 26.47 18.39 -8.52
CA ILE A 96 27.11 19.70 -8.47
C ILE A 96 28.62 19.58 -8.25
N LEU A 97 29.05 18.60 -7.46
CA LEU A 97 30.46 18.37 -7.14
C LEU A 97 31.24 17.69 -8.28
N LEU A 98 30.57 16.99 -9.17
CA LEU A 98 31.16 16.25 -10.28
C LEU A 98 30.76 16.90 -11.61
N PRO A 99 31.69 16.99 -12.61
CA PRO A 99 31.46 17.64 -13.88
C PRO A 99 30.64 16.76 -14.84
N PHE A 100 29.41 16.44 -14.48
CA PHE A 100 28.48 15.70 -15.36
C PHE A 100 27.68 16.64 -16.26
N GLY A 101 27.41 16.16 -17.48
CA GLY A 101 26.73 16.97 -18.48
C GLY A 101 25.23 17.16 -18.25
N HIS A 102 24.56 16.18 -17.60
CA HIS A 102 23.08 16.13 -17.50
C HIS A 102 22.61 15.70 -16.09
N PRO A 103 22.91 16.45 -15.03
CA PRO A 103 22.71 16.06 -13.63
C PRO A 103 21.26 15.67 -13.29
N TYR A 104 20.27 16.18 -14.03
CA TYR A 104 18.85 15.87 -13.80
C TYR A 104 18.50 14.38 -14.03
N TRP A 105 19.29 13.63 -14.80
CA TRP A 105 19.02 12.21 -15.02
C TRP A 105 19.33 11.33 -13.81
N ALA A 106 20.34 11.67 -13.03
CA ALA A 106 20.61 11.00 -11.77
C ALA A 106 19.48 11.25 -10.77
N VAL A 107 19.03 12.50 -10.63
CA VAL A 107 17.88 12.88 -9.79
C VAL A 107 16.61 12.16 -10.21
N LEU A 108 16.34 12.11 -11.52
CA LEU A 108 15.17 11.40 -12.06
C LEU A 108 15.24 9.90 -11.76
N SER A 109 16.42 9.29 -11.84
CA SER A 109 16.60 7.86 -11.53
C SER A 109 16.32 7.55 -10.06
N VAL A 110 16.75 8.43 -9.13
CA VAL A 110 16.39 8.35 -7.70
C VAL A 110 14.89 8.46 -7.49
N LEU A 111 14.25 9.47 -8.09
CA LEU A 111 12.81 9.71 -7.93
C LEU A 111 11.97 8.54 -8.43
N ILE A 112 12.26 8.05 -9.63
CA ILE A 112 11.51 6.91 -10.21
C ILE A 112 11.66 5.68 -9.34
N MET A 113 12.83 5.45 -8.74
CA MET A 113 13.08 4.32 -7.88
C MET A 113 12.29 4.42 -6.56
N ILE A 114 12.29 5.59 -5.91
CA ILE A 114 11.70 5.79 -4.58
C ILE A 114 10.17 5.97 -4.63
N HIS A 115 9.66 6.57 -5.70
CA HIS A 115 8.23 6.92 -5.83
C HIS A 115 7.31 5.70 -5.90
N MET A 116 7.81 4.55 -6.29
CA MET A 116 6.98 3.35 -6.40
C MET A 116 6.81 2.68 -5.03
N ASP A 117 5.57 2.37 -4.71
CA ASP A 117 5.13 1.68 -3.49
C ASP A 117 5.50 0.19 -3.51
N ALA A 118 6.80 -0.10 -3.61
CA ALA A 118 7.33 -1.44 -3.73
C ALA A 118 8.15 -1.83 -2.48
N THR A 119 8.32 -3.12 -2.27
CA THR A 119 9.24 -3.65 -1.27
C THR A 119 10.68 -3.26 -1.63
N ARG A 120 11.59 -3.34 -0.67
CA ARG A 120 13.03 -3.08 -0.94
C ARG A 120 13.59 -4.02 -1.99
N SER A 121 13.15 -5.29 -1.95
CA SER A 121 13.52 -6.29 -2.96
C SER A 121 13.05 -5.88 -4.34
N ASP A 122 11.77 -5.51 -4.48
CA ASP A 122 11.21 -5.05 -5.75
C ASP A 122 11.91 -3.81 -6.28
N MET A 123 12.25 -2.86 -5.40
CA MET A 123 13.00 -1.65 -5.77
C MET A 123 14.40 -2.01 -6.30
N THR A 124 15.07 -2.98 -5.68
CA THR A 124 16.39 -3.46 -6.13
C THR A 124 16.29 -4.15 -7.48
N ILE A 125 15.31 -5.04 -7.67
CA ILE A 125 15.06 -5.70 -8.96
C ILE A 125 14.76 -4.67 -10.04
N ARG A 126 13.95 -3.66 -9.76
CA ARG A 126 13.65 -2.57 -10.69
C ARG A 126 14.88 -1.73 -11.01
N ALA A 127 15.79 -1.51 -10.05
CA ALA A 127 17.04 -0.83 -10.31
C ALA A 127 17.89 -1.62 -11.32
N ILE A 128 17.98 -2.93 -11.17
CA ILE A 128 18.66 -3.83 -12.13
C ILE A 128 18.00 -3.73 -13.51
N HIS A 129 16.69 -3.86 -13.58
CA HIS A 129 15.94 -3.71 -14.84
C HIS A 129 16.17 -2.35 -15.48
N ARG A 130 16.29 -1.28 -14.67
CA ARG A 130 16.59 0.07 -15.16
C ARG A 130 17.96 0.15 -15.80
N VAL A 131 19.00 -0.42 -15.16
CA VAL A 131 20.37 -0.45 -15.71
C VAL A 131 20.38 -1.23 -17.03
N LEU A 132 19.85 -2.47 -17.02
CA LEU A 132 19.82 -3.32 -18.20
C LEU A 132 19.03 -2.68 -19.35
N GLY A 133 17.85 -2.14 -19.06
CA GLY A 133 17.02 -1.44 -20.02
C GLY A 133 17.71 -0.18 -20.58
N THR A 134 18.48 0.53 -19.74
CA THR A 134 19.26 1.69 -20.20
C THR A 134 20.38 1.26 -21.16
N VAL A 135 21.12 0.19 -20.85
CA VAL A 135 22.19 -0.32 -21.70
C VAL A 135 21.64 -0.77 -23.07
N VAL A 136 20.58 -1.59 -23.06
CA VAL A 136 19.94 -2.06 -24.31
C VAL A 136 19.32 -0.90 -25.08
N GLY A 137 18.62 0.01 -24.39
CA GLY A 137 18.02 1.20 -25.01
C GLY A 137 19.04 2.14 -25.61
N LEU A 138 20.23 2.22 -25.02
CA LEU A 138 21.33 2.99 -25.58
C LEU A 138 21.87 2.38 -26.84
N GLY A 139 22.06 1.05 -26.87
CA GLY A 139 22.42 0.33 -28.09
C GLY A 139 21.41 0.56 -29.23
N LEU A 140 20.13 0.48 -28.94
CA LEU A 140 19.04 0.76 -29.86
C LEU A 140 19.06 2.22 -30.34
N TYR A 141 19.28 3.17 -29.44
CA TYR A 141 19.42 4.59 -29.78
C TYR A 141 20.58 4.82 -30.74
N LEU A 142 21.77 4.29 -30.43
CA LEU A 142 22.95 4.45 -31.26
C LEU A 142 22.75 3.82 -32.66
N ALA A 143 22.15 2.65 -32.73
CA ALA A 143 21.83 1.99 -33.99
C ALA A 143 20.91 2.84 -34.88
N ILE A 144 19.83 3.39 -34.32
CA ILE A 144 18.89 4.24 -35.05
C ILE A 144 19.52 5.59 -35.40
N ALA A 145 20.27 6.17 -34.48
CA ALA A 145 20.92 7.48 -34.68
C ALA A 145 22.00 7.41 -35.78
N ALA A 146 22.62 6.25 -36.01
CA ALA A 146 23.57 6.05 -37.11
C ALA A 146 22.95 6.25 -38.53
N PHE A 147 21.63 6.06 -38.66
CA PHE A 147 20.89 6.36 -39.88
C PHE A 147 20.56 7.84 -40.08
N GLY A 148 20.89 8.70 -39.11
CA GLY A 148 20.69 10.15 -39.17
C GLY A 148 19.22 10.58 -39.32
N PRO A 149 18.26 10.03 -38.50
CA PRO A 149 16.86 10.41 -38.65
C PRO A 149 16.68 11.90 -38.36
N SER A 150 16.02 12.61 -39.25
CA SER A 150 15.80 14.05 -39.14
C SER A 150 14.32 14.41 -39.32
N GLY A 151 13.96 15.63 -38.94
CA GLY A 151 12.64 16.17 -39.17
C GLY A 151 11.49 15.30 -38.64
N TRP A 152 10.54 14.99 -39.51
CA TRP A 152 9.33 14.22 -39.21
C TRP A 152 9.59 12.79 -38.77
N VAL A 153 10.67 12.15 -39.29
CA VAL A 153 11.04 10.78 -38.89
C VAL A 153 11.43 10.74 -37.42
N LYS A 154 12.21 11.72 -36.96
CA LYS A 154 12.59 11.83 -35.55
C LYS A 154 11.37 12.04 -34.65
N ILE A 155 10.43 12.88 -35.07
CA ILE A 155 9.19 13.11 -34.35
C ILE A 155 8.35 11.83 -34.27
N GLY A 156 8.22 11.12 -35.39
CA GLY A 156 7.52 9.83 -35.41
C GLY A 156 8.12 8.80 -34.46
N LEU A 157 9.46 8.68 -34.46
CA LEU A 157 10.17 7.80 -33.52
C LEU A 157 9.91 8.15 -32.05
N ILE A 158 9.94 9.43 -31.70
CA ILE A 158 9.66 9.91 -30.36
C ILE A 158 8.24 9.52 -29.93
N ILE A 159 7.24 9.69 -30.80
CA ILE A 159 5.85 9.32 -30.54
C ILE A 159 5.71 7.80 -30.34
N VAL A 160 6.34 7.01 -31.22
CA VAL A 160 6.32 5.54 -31.11
C VAL A 160 6.95 5.07 -29.81
N PHE A 161 8.11 5.62 -29.44
CA PHE A 161 8.78 5.25 -28.20
C PHE A 161 7.97 5.67 -26.97
N LEU A 162 7.36 6.84 -26.96
CA LEU A 162 6.49 7.31 -25.90
C LEU A 162 5.28 6.38 -25.73
N TRP A 163 4.62 6.03 -26.82
CA TRP A 163 3.47 5.13 -26.81
C TRP A 163 3.84 3.72 -26.34
N THR A 164 4.94 3.16 -26.86
CA THR A 164 5.42 1.83 -26.49
C THR A 164 5.84 1.77 -25.02
N MET A 165 6.54 2.80 -24.54
CA MET A 165 6.89 2.94 -23.13
C MET A 165 5.67 2.91 -22.23
N GLN A 166 4.62 3.67 -22.55
CA GLN A 166 3.38 3.72 -21.77
C GLN A 166 2.63 2.39 -21.77
N ALA A 167 2.60 1.69 -22.90
CA ALA A 167 1.97 0.38 -23.00
C ALA A 167 2.73 -0.71 -22.20
N LEU A 168 4.05 -0.59 -22.08
CA LEU A 168 4.88 -1.58 -21.40
C LEU A 168 5.11 -1.31 -19.91
N VAL A 169 5.02 -0.06 -19.45
CA VAL A 169 5.40 0.30 -18.07
C VAL A 169 4.63 -0.48 -16.99
N THR A 170 3.38 -0.81 -17.26
CA THR A 170 2.52 -1.59 -16.35
C THR A 170 2.71 -3.10 -16.46
N ARG A 171 3.20 -3.59 -17.60
CA ARG A 171 3.37 -5.03 -17.89
C ARG A 171 4.79 -5.51 -17.63
N ASN A 172 5.77 -4.78 -18.14
CA ASN A 172 7.18 -5.14 -18.00
C ASN A 172 8.05 -3.88 -17.94
N TYR A 173 8.40 -3.49 -16.71
CA TYR A 173 9.21 -2.31 -16.46
C TYR A 173 10.58 -2.33 -17.12
N GLY A 174 11.23 -3.52 -17.20
CA GLY A 174 12.54 -3.66 -17.84
C GLY A 174 12.50 -3.32 -19.33
N LEU A 175 11.50 -3.83 -20.06
CA LEU A 175 11.29 -3.50 -21.46
C LEU A 175 10.90 -2.02 -21.64
N ALA A 176 10.07 -1.47 -20.75
CA ALA A 176 9.73 -0.05 -20.79
C ALA A 176 10.98 0.84 -20.67
N CYS A 177 11.96 0.44 -19.85
CA CYS A 177 13.20 1.20 -19.66
C CYS A 177 14.02 1.35 -20.96
N ILE A 178 13.96 0.39 -21.89
CA ILE A 178 14.61 0.48 -23.22
C ILE A 178 14.03 1.68 -23.97
N PHE A 179 12.72 1.75 -24.09
CA PHE A 179 12.03 2.81 -24.82
C PHE A 179 12.06 4.16 -24.10
N ILE A 180 12.05 4.16 -22.77
CA ILE A 180 12.27 5.38 -21.95
C ILE A 180 13.63 5.99 -22.28
N THR A 181 14.66 5.15 -22.43
CA THR A 181 16.02 5.60 -22.73
C THR A 181 16.09 6.18 -24.14
N CYS A 182 15.56 5.47 -25.14
CA CYS A 182 15.49 5.96 -26.52
C CYS A 182 14.73 7.28 -26.61
N PHE A 183 13.53 7.34 -26.01
CA PHE A 183 12.72 8.56 -25.95
C PHE A 183 13.49 9.75 -25.37
N ALA A 184 14.12 9.57 -24.20
CA ALA A 184 14.85 10.63 -23.52
C ALA A 184 16.04 11.14 -24.35
N LEU A 185 16.76 10.23 -25.00
CA LEU A 185 17.93 10.59 -25.83
C LEU A 185 17.53 11.30 -27.14
N PHE A 186 16.46 10.85 -27.81
CA PHE A 186 15.95 11.54 -28.99
C PHE A 186 15.34 12.92 -28.69
N MET A 187 14.85 13.14 -27.45
CA MET A 187 14.38 14.43 -26.99
C MET A 187 15.53 15.43 -26.72
N THR A 188 16.74 14.92 -26.45
CA THR A 188 17.89 15.79 -26.14
C THR A 188 18.44 16.39 -27.43
N PRO A 189 18.53 17.73 -27.53
CA PRO A 189 19.10 18.38 -28.72
C PRO A 189 20.62 18.11 -28.80
N LEU A 190 21.07 17.65 -29.94
CA LEU A 190 22.48 17.53 -30.24
C LEU A 190 22.92 18.73 -31.08
N THR A 191 23.92 19.46 -30.62
CA THR A 191 24.40 20.67 -31.27
C THR A 191 25.69 20.43 -32.07
N LYS A 192 26.42 19.35 -31.78
CA LYS A 192 27.71 19.04 -32.42
C LYS A 192 27.81 17.57 -32.83
N PRO A 193 28.48 17.26 -33.93
CA PRO A 193 28.84 15.90 -34.29
C PRO A 193 29.69 15.25 -33.15
N GLY A 194 29.42 14.01 -32.82
CA GLY A 194 30.16 13.27 -31.78
C GLY A 194 29.56 13.39 -30.37
N GLN A 195 28.72 14.37 -30.07
CA GLN A 195 28.04 14.47 -28.77
C GLN A 195 27.16 13.27 -28.45
N MET A 196 26.75 12.50 -29.42
CA MET A 196 25.94 11.31 -29.28
C MET A 196 26.58 10.27 -28.34
N TYR A 197 27.87 10.00 -28.48
CA TYR A 197 28.58 9.06 -27.62
C TYR A 197 28.79 9.58 -26.22
N GLN A 198 29.08 10.88 -26.10
CA GLN A 198 29.21 11.52 -24.78
C GLN A 198 27.89 11.51 -24.03
N LEU A 199 26.78 11.86 -24.71
CA LEU A 199 25.43 11.79 -24.15
C LEU A 199 25.08 10.36 -23.68
N ALA A 200 25.53 9.38 -24.45
CA ALA A 200 25.36 7.98 -24.13
C ALA A 200 26.12 7.56 -22.88
N GLN A 201 27.37 7.96 -22.76
CA GLN A 201 28.20 7.70 -21.57
C GLN A 201 27.63 8.40 -20.33
N ASP A 202 27.30 9.68 -20.43
CA ASP A 202 26.68 10.44 -19.35
C ASP A 202 25.41 9.74 -18.84
N ARG A 203 24.57 9.24 -19.77
CA ARG A 203 23.32 8.54 -19.41
C ARG A 203 23.56 7.28 -18.58
N ILE A 204 24.55 6.47 -18.91
CA ILE A 204 24.88 5.26 -18.13
C ILE A 204 25.36 5.66 -16.75
N VAL A 205 26.38 6.53 -16.69
CA VAL A 205 27.02 6.92 -15.44
C VAL A 205 26.00 7.57 -14.49
N GLU A 206 25.24 8.54 -14.97
CA GLU A 206 24.24 9.24 -14.16
C GLU A 206 23.10 8.32 -13.70
N THR A 207 22.70 7.35 -14.54
CA THR A 207 21.72 6.34 -14.16
C THR A 207 22.25 5.45 -13.04
N ILE A 208 23.48 4.93 -13.16
CA ILE A 208 24.10 4.08 -12.14
C ILE A 208 24.29 4.86 -10.83
N VAL A 209 24.80 6.09 -10.90
CA VAL A 209 24.97 6.95 -9.72
C VAL A 209 23.64 7.22 -9.04
N GLY A 210 22.62 7.63 -9.79
CA GLY A 210 21.29 7.88 -9.24
C GLY A 210 20.67 6.65 -8.58
N LEU A 211 20.75 5.49 -9.23
CA LEU A 211 20.25 4.24 -8.64
C LEU A 211 21.02 3.81 -7.40
N THR A 212 22.34 3.97 -7.39
CA THR A 212 23.18 3.67 -6.21
C THR A 212 22.77 4.54 -5.02
N ILE A 213 22.61 5.85 -5.24
CA ILE A 213 22.13 6.78 -4.21
C ILE A 213 20.72 6.37 -3.75
N GLY A 214 19.84 6.01 -4.67
CA GLY A 214 18.50 5.53 -4.36
C GLY A 214 18.52 4.28 -3.47
N ILE A 215 19.31 3.25 -3.82
CA ILE A 215 19.47 2.02 -3.04
C ILE A 215 20.02 2.34 -1.64
N VAL A 216 21.06 3.11 -1.55
CA VAL A 216 21.66 3.51 -0.27
C VAL A 216 20.64 4.25 0.59
N THR A 217 19.90 5.19 -0.01
CA THR A 217 18.86 5.95 0.69
C THR A 217 17.77 5.05 1.25
N ILE A 218 17.27 4.08 0.49
CA ILE A 218 16.22 3.16 0.94
C ILE A 218 16.68 2.28 2.12
N HIS A 219 17.96 1.89 2.11
CA HIS A 219 18.51 1.04 3.17
C HIS A 219 18.88 1.81 4.44
N ILE A 220 19.27 3.08 4.32
CA ILE A 220 19.65 3.93 5.46
C ILE A 220 18.44 4.65 6.01
N VAL A 221 17.68 5.35 5.16
CA VAL A 221 16.54 6.16 5.59
C VAL A 221 15.34 5.26 5.86
N GLY A 222 15.03 5.14 7.14
CA GLY A 222 13.88 4.36 7.59
C GLY A 222 14.13 2.85 7.60
N ARG A 223 15.30 2.39 8.02
CA ARG A 223 15.60 0.96 8.19
C ARG A 223 14.57 0.23 9.06
N ARG A 224 14.04 0.88 10.09
CA ARG A 224 12.97 0.37 10.97
C ARG A 224 11.57 0.80 10.53
N ALA A 225 11.45 1.49 9.41
CA ALA A 225 10.17 2.03 8.93
C ALA A 225 9.07 0.98 8.76
N PRO A 226 9.30 -0.22 8.17
CA PRO A 226 8.25 -1.19 7.99
C PRO A 226 7.48 -1.50 9.28
N VAL A 227 8.20 -1.79 10.36
CA VAL A 227 7.61 -2.10 11.68
C VAL A 227 6.92 -0.87 12.29
N LEU A 228 7.57 0.30 12.21
CA LEU A 228 6.99 1.54 12.77
C LEU A 228 5.72 1.97 12.01
N LEU A 229 5.69 1.79 10.70
CA LEU A 229 4.53 2.09 9.85
C LEU A 229 3.35 1.19 10.21
N VAL A 230 3.57 -0.12 10.35
CA VAL A 230 2.54 -1.08 10.75
C VAL A 230 2.00 -0.74 12.14
N ARG A 231 2.86 -0.53 13.12
CA ARG A 231 2.47 -0.13 14.49
C ARG A 231 1.67 1.18 14.52
N SER A 232 2.10 2.18 13.74
CA SER A 232 1.41 3.46 13.61
C SER A 232 0.03 3.28 12.99
N GLN A 233 -0.06 2.47 11.95
CA GLN A 233 -1.31 2.22 11.24
C GLN A 233 -2.33 1.54 12.15
N TYR A 234 -1.98 0.44 12.83
CA TYR A 234 -2.93 -0.24 13.72
C TYR A 234 -3.38 0.65 14.88
N ARG A 235 -2.49 1.46 15.44
CA ARG A 235 -2.90 2.44 16.45
C ARG A 235 -3.91 3.46 15.89
N ARG A 236 -3.77 3.85 14.63
CA ARG A 236 -4.71 4.74 13.93
C ARG A 236 -6.04 4.04 13.67
N THR A 237 -5.99 2.79 13.23
CA THR A 237 -7.17 1.95 13.02
C THR A 237 -7.98 1.81 14.31
N LEU A 238 -7.34 1.47 15.41
CA LEU A 238 -8.00 1.41 16.74
C LEU A 238 -8.63 2.73 17.14
N ARG A 239 -7.93 3.85 16.93
CA ARG A 239 -8.48 5.18 17.22
C ARG A 239 -9.69 5.52 16.36
N SER A 240 -9.75 5.02 15.13
CA SER A 240 -10.88 5.26 14.22
C SER A 240 -12.15 4.51 14.64
N MET A 241 -12.05 3.47 15.48
CA MET A 241 -13.20 2.77 16.05
C MET A 241 -13.89 3.59 17.14
N MET A 242 -13.15 4.45 17.86
CA MET A 242 -13.70 5.22 18.99
C MET A 242 -14.86 6.15 18.61
N PRO A 243 -14.82 6.94 17.53
CA PRO A 243 -15.97 7.75 17.10
C PRO A 243 -17.19 6.90 16.78
N VAL A 244 -17.00 5.75 16.10
CA VAL A 244 -18.09 4.83 15.76
C VAL A 244 -18.76 4.27 17.00
N LEU A 245 -17.97 3.82 18.00
CA LEU A 245 -18.49 3.36 19.28
C LEU A 245 -19.22 4.47 20.05
N ARG A 246 -18.72 5.70 19.97
CA ARG A 246 -19.39 6.86 20.57
C ARG A 246 -20.75 7.10 19.92
N SER A 247 -20.82 7.04 18.60
CA SER A 247 -22.08 7.18 17.84
C SER A 247 -23.07 6.07 18.19
N LEU A 248 -22.59 4.81 18.32
CA LEU A 248 -23.39 3.67 18.82
C LEU A 248 -23.91 3.88 20.25
N SER A 249 -23.05 4.31 21.15
CA SER A 249 -23.43 4.55 22.57
C SER A 249 -24.44 5.67 22.74
N GLN A 250 -24.53 6.58 21.78
CA GLN A 250 -25.46 7.71 21.77
C GLN A 250 -26.72 7.47 20.93
N GLY A 251 -26.83 6.32 20.25
CA GLY A 251 -27.93 6.03 19.33
C GLY A 251 -27.96 6.91 18.08
N ARG A 252 -26.83 7.47 17.67
CA ARG A 252 -26.72 8.39 16.53
C ARG A 252 -26.13 7.74 15.28
N THR A 253 -26.42 6.47 15.05
CA THR A 253 -25.80 5.67 13.98
C THR A 253 -26.20 6.12 12.57
N LYS A 254 -27.38 6.72 12.41
CA LYS A 254 -27.91 7.14 11.09
C LYS A 254 -27.59 8.60 10.74
N THR A 255 -26.77 9.29 11.52
CA THR A 255 -26.39 10.67 11.21
C THR A 255 -25.33 10.73 10.10
N PRO A 256 -25.31 11.80 9.27
CA PRO A 256 -24.24 12.00 8.28
C PRO A 256 -22.83 11.99 8.88
N GLN A 257 -22.70 12.46 10.12
CA GLN A 257 -21.43 12.43 10.85
C GLN A 257 -21.01 10.99 11.17
N ALA A 258 -21.92 10.15 11.65
CA ALA A 258 -21.64 8.74 11.93
C ALA A 258 -21.26 7.97 10.66
N GLN A 259 -21.83 8.32 9.51
CA GLN A 259 -21.42 7.75 8.22
C GLN A 259 -19.99 8.12 7.86
N ILE A 260 -19.59 9.38 8.05
CA ILE A 260 -18.21 9.82 7.84
C ILE A 260 -17.25 9.05 8.75
N GLU A 261 -17.61 8.83 10.01
CA GLU A 261 -16.82 8.09 10.99
C GLU A 261 -16.65 6.61 10.58
N ARG A 262 -17.72 5.95 10.13
CA ARG A 262 -17.66 4.59 9.58
C ARG A 262 -16.76 4.50 8.34
N ASN A 263 -16.91 5.44 7.41
CA ASN A 263 -16.07 5.48 6.21
C ASN A 263 -14.59 5.65 6.53
N GLN A 264 -14.27 6.46 7.54
CA GLN A 264 -12.89 6.60 8.03
C GLN A 264 -12.38 5.30 8.66
N MET A 265 -13.17 4.65 9.49
CA MET A 265 -12.80 3.38 10.11
C MET A 265 -12.53 2.29 9.07
N VAL A 266 -13.41 2.12 8.09
CA VAL A 266 -13.24 1.15 7.00
C VAL A 266 -11.99 1.44 6.19
N HIS A 267 -11.74 2.71 5.88
CA HIS A 267 -10.53 3.11 5.19
C HIS A 267 -9.27 2.69 5.97
N GLU A 268 -9.23 2.95 7.29
CA GLU A 268 -8.08 2.58 8.13
C GLU A 268 -7.91 1.06 8.26
N LEU A 269 -9.01 0.29 8.30
CA LEU A 269 -8.96 -1.18 8.29
C LEU A 269 -8.32 -1.70 6.99
N ILE A 270 -8.81 -1.25 5.85
CA ILE A 270 -8.27 -1.65 4.53
C ILE A 270 -6.80 -1.24 4.39
N GLN A 271 -6.45 -0.02 4.83
CA GLN A 271 -5.07 0.45 4.79
C GLN A 271 -4.15 -0.35 5.73
N GLY A 272 -4.66 -0.84 6.87
CA GLY A 272 -3.93 -1.70 7.80
C GLY A 272 -3.47 -2.99 7.13
N SER A 273 -4.41 -3.74 6.59
CA SER A 273 -4.13 -5.02 5.92
C SER A 273 -3.27 -4.84 4.66
N ALA A 274 -3.54 -3.81 3.86
CA ALA A 274 -2.75 -3.48 2.68
C ALA A 274 -1.30 -3.09 3.03
N LEU A 275 -1.11 -2.32 4.11
CA LEU A 275 0.22 -1.93 4.57
C LEU A 275 1.00 -3.12 5.12
N LEU A 276 0.37 -3.99 5.91
CA LEU A 276 1.01 -5.18 6.46
C LEU A 276 1.47 -6.11 5.33
N SER A 277 0.61 -6.41 4.36
CA SER A 277 0.95 -7.24 3.21
C SER A 277 2.09 -6.65 2.38
N ALA A 278 2.09 -5.34 2.16
CA ALA A 278 3.13 -4.65 1.39
C ALA A 278 4.47 -4.53 2.14
N THR A 279 4.48 -4.52 3.49
CA THR A 279 5.71 -4.33 4.27
C THR A 279 6.29 -5.62 4.85
N ARG A 280 5.49 -6.69 4.92
CA ARG A 280 5.92 -8.01 5.45
C ARG A 280 7.17 -8.56 4.76
N PRO A 281 7.35 -8.50 3.43
CA PRO A 281 8.57 -8.96 2.77
C PRO A 281 9.84 -8.22 3.21
N ASP A 282 9.72 -6.96 3.64
CA ASP A 282 10.85 -6.14 4.07
C ASP A 282 11.30 -6.45 5.52
N ALA A 283 10.43 -7.05 6.33
CA ALA A 283 10.72 -7.40 7.73
C ALA A 283 9.91 -8.64 8.18
N PRO A 284 10.10 -9.82 7.54
CA PRO A 284 9.24 -10.98 7.72
C PRO A 284 9.19 -11.47 9.17
N GLN A 285 10.33 -11.58 9.84
CA GLN A 285 10.40 -12.02 11.25
C GLN A 285 9.73 -11.04 12.21
N ALA A 286 9.97 -9.74 12.02
CA ALA A 286 9.43 -8.71 12.91
C ALA A 286 7.93 -8.43 12.71
N LEU A 287 7.38 -8.83 11.57
CA LEU A 287 5.97 -8.63 11.21
C LEU A 287 5.15 -9.93 11.17
N GLN A 288 5.74 -11.08 11.52
CA GLN A 288 5.06 -12.37 11.50
C GLN A 288 3.82 -12.37 12.38
N ASP A 289 3.95 -11.93 13.64
CA ASP A 289 2.86 -11.96 14.60
C ASP A 289 1.82 -10.84 14.40
N TRP A 290 2.16 -9.83 13.58
CA TRP A 290 1.23 -8.75 13.24
C TRP A 290 0.06 -9.21 12.37
N SER A 291 0.16 -10.38 11.74
CA SER A 291 -0.97 -11.00 11.03
C SER A 291 -2.13 -11.36 11.96
N LYS A 292 -1.84 -11.74 13.19
CA LYS A 292 -2.88 -12.00 14.22
C LYS A 292 -3.57 -10.70 14.63
N VAL A 293 -2.76 -9.64 14.85
CA VAL A 293 -3.30 -8.30 15.16
C VAL A 293 -4.20 -7.80 14.03
N ASP A 294 -3.73 -7.91 12.79
CA ASP A 294 -4.51 -7.52 11.60
C ASP A 294 -5.87 -8.20 11.57
N ARG A 295 -5.85 -9.52 11.73
CA ARG A 295 -7.07 -10.33 11.72
C ARG A 295 -8.04 -9.88 12.80
N THR A 296 -7.60 -9.86 14.07
CA THR A 296 -8.48 -9.53 15.21
C THR A 296 -9.02 -8.12 15.11
N VAL A 297 -8.19 -7.14 14.73
CA VAL A 297 -8.61 -5.74 14.55
C VAL A 297 -9.60 -5.61 13.39
N THR A 298 -9.37 -6.32 12.30
CA THR A 298 -10.24 -6.30 11.12
C THR A 298 -11.59 -6.95 11.42
N GLU A 299 -11.60 -8.11 12.06
CA GLU A 299 -12.83 -8.79 12.49
C GLU A 299 -13.62 -7.91 13.46
N THR A 300 -12.97 -7.31 14.48
CA THR A 300 -13.63 -6.36 15.40
C THR A 300 -14.24 -5.17 14.67
N GLY A 301 -13.54 -4.62 13.68
CA GLY A 301 -14.03 -3.50 12.88
C GLY A 301 -15.25 -3.86 12.05
N TYR A 302 -15.27 -5.02 11.42
CA TYR A 302 -16.42 -5.50 10.64
C TYR A 302 -17.60 -5.86 11.54
N ASP A 303 -17.36 -6.46 12.71
CA ASP A 303 -18.41 -6.72 13.71
C ASP A 303 -19.07 -5.40 14.16
N LEU A 304 -18.27 -4.34 14.39
CA LEU A 304 -18.80 -3.01 14.70
C LEU A 304 -19.64 -2.41 13.57
N LEU A 305 -19.24 -2.60 12.32
CA LEU A 305 -20.02 -2.15 11.17
C LEU A 305 -21.35 -2.89 11.08
N SER A 306 -21.32 -4.21 11.25
CA SER A 306 -22.53 -5.04 11.26
C SER A 306 -23.51 -4.54 12.31
N VAL A 307 -23.04 -4.27 13.51
CA VAL A 307 -23.89 -3.70 14.59
C VAL A 307 -24.48 -2.35 14.17
N CYS A 308 -23.69 -1.47 13.54
CA CYS A 308 -24.19 -0.17 13.09
C CYS A 308 -25.33 -0.28 12.09
N TRP A 309 -25.37 -1.33 11.25
CA TRP A 309 -26.44 -1.57 10.27
C TRP A 309 -27.68 -2.17 10.90
N HIS A 310 -27.52 -3.11 11.83
CA HIS A 310 -28.64 -3.79 12.49
C HIS A 310 -29.28 -2.98 13.63
N THR A 311 -28.57 -2.01 14.18
CA THR A 311 -29.05 -1.23 15.32
C THR A 311 -29.95 -0.09 14.83
N GLY A 312 -31.17 -0.02 15.38
CA GLY A 312 -32.07 1.11 15.20
C GLY A 312 -31.59 2.40 15.87
N ASN A 313 -32.43 3.42 15.93
CA ASN A 313 -32.11 4.72 16.57
C ASN A 313 -32.10 4.67 18.11
N GLY A 314 -31.47 3.65 18.71
CA GLY A 314 -31.37 3.52 20.16
C GLY A 314 -29.93 3.47 20.64
N PRO A 315 -29.64 3.97 21.86
CA PRO A 315 -28.32 3.85 22.44
C PRO A 315 -27.99 2.39 22.73
N VAL A 316 -26.77 1.96 22.39
CA VAL A 316 -26.26 0.61 22.64
C VAL A 316 -25.43 0.64 23.94
N PRO A 317 -25.93 0.05 25.06
CA PRO A 317 -25.29 0.18 26.35
C PRO A 317 -23.86 -0.36 26.42
N TRP A 318 -23.61 -1.50 25.80
CA TRP A 318 -22.27 -2.12 25.78
C TRP A 318 -21.23 -1.30 24.98
N ALA A 319 -21.67 -0.51 23.99
CA ALA A 319 -20.75 0.32 23.19
C ALA A 319 -20.01 1.36 24.03
N ARG A 320 -20.61 1.84 25.15
CA ARG A 320 -19.93 2.75 26.08
C ARG A 320 -18.81 2.04 26.85
N ARG A 321 -19.03 0.79 27.27
CA ARG A 321 -18.00 -0.01 27.96
C ARG A 321 -16.84 -0.30 26.99
N LEU A 322 -17.14 -0.81 25.82
CA LEU A 322 -16.15 -1.12 24.80
C LEU A 322 -15.34 0.12 24.37
N LEU A 323 -15.96 1.29 24.31
CA LEU A 323 -15.27 2.56 24.06
C LEU A 323 -14.24 2.86 25.17
N ALA A 324 -14.60 2.61 26.45
CA ALA A 324 -13.69 2.81 27.57
C ALA A 324 -12.52 1.80 27.51
N ASP A 325 -12.80 0.54 27.23
CA ASP A 325 -11.80 -0.52 27.16
C ASP A 325 -10.79 -0.27 26.04
N ILE A 326 -11.25 0.08 24.83
CA ILE A 326 -10.37 0.46 23.73
C ILE A 326 -9.59 1.74 24.06
N ALA A 327 -10.19 2.72 24.72
CA ALA A 327 -9.48 3.94 25.11
C ALA A 327 -8.36 3.64 26.13
N ILE A 328 -8.63 2.82 27.14
CA ILE A 328 -7.63 2.36 28.12
C ILE A 328 -6.53 1.58 27.43
N PHE A 329 -6.89 0.65 26.54
CA PHE A 329 -5.94 -0.14 25.79
C PHE A 329 -5.00 0.74 24.93
N ILE A 330 -5.54 1.68 24.15
CA ILE A 330 -4.73 2.59 23.31
C ILE A 330 -3.80 3.46 24.16
N THR A 331 -4.26 3.93 25.33
CA THR A 331 -3.43 4.77 26.22
C THR A 331 -2.35 3.97 26.92
N GLY A 332 -2.62 2.70 27.22
CA GLY A 332 -1.65 1.75 27.80
C GLY A 332 -0.60 1.23 26.80
N LEU A 333 -0.83 1.38 25.50
CA LEU A 333 0.13 0.91 24.50
C LEU A 333 1.47 1.69 24.59
N PRO A 334 2.62 0.98 24.64
CA PRO A 334 3.93 1.61 24.63
C PRO A 334 4.12 2.51 23.40
N PRO A 335 5.05 3.48 23.43
CA PRO A 335 5.38 4.29 22.25
C PRO A 335 5.68 3.43 21.02
N ILE A 336 5.32 3.91 19.83
CA ILE A 336 5.49 3.18 18.55
C ILE A 336 6.95 2.72 18.34
N SER A 337 7.91 3.50 18.82
CA SER A 337 9.34 3.20 18.73
C SER A 337 9.82 2.22 19.79
N SER A 338 9.02 1.89 20.79
CA SER A 338 9.40 0.98 21.88
C SER A 338 9.59 -0.45 21.36
N GLN A 339 10.61 -1.13 21.87
CA GLN A 339 10.80 -2.57 21.64
C GLN A 339 9.76 -3.42 22.42
N ASN A 340 9.18 -2.86 23.48
CA ASN A 340 8.21 -3.55 24.34
C ASN A 340 6.80 -3.64 23.75
N LEU A 341 6.57 -3.13 22.54
CA LEU A 341 5.31 -3.29 21.85
C LEU A 341 5.29 -4.68 21.18
N ASP A 342 4.80 -5.66 21.90
CA ASP A 342 4.65 -7.02 21.46
C ASP A 342 3.33 -7.22 20.71
N ALA A 343 3.40 -7.83 19.51
CA ALA A 343 2.23 -8.09 18.67
C ALA A 343 1.30 -9.13 19.30
N HIS A 344 1.87 -10.11 20.02
CA HIS A 344 1.07 -11.18 20.61
C HIS A 344 0.17 -10.64 21.71
N SER A 345 0.72 -9.86 22.63
CA SER A 345 -0.06 -9.22 23.71
C SER A 345 -1.13 -8.25 23.18
N VAL A 346 -0.82 -7.55 22.07
CA VAL A 346 -1.81 -6.69 21.40
C VAL A 346 -2.95 -7.52 20.81
N ALA A 347 -2.65 -8.65 20.18
CA ALA A 347 -3.67 -9.52 19.59
C ALA A 347 -4.55 -10.18 20.67
N GLU A 348 -3.97 -10.65 21.77
CA GLU A 348 -4.71 -11.26 22.87
C GLU A 348 -5.68 -10.28 23.52
N GLU A 349 -5.23 -9.07 23.84
CA GLU A 349 -6.08 -8.07 24.46
C GLU A 349 -7.20 -7.61 23.51
N MET A 350 -6.90 -7.47 22.22
CA MET A 350 -7.93 -7.17 21.23
C MET A 350 -8.94 -8.32 21.06
N GLU A 351 -8.49 -9.58 21.08
CA GLU A 351 -9.40 -10.72 21.04
C GLU A 351 -10.32 -10.77 22.26
N LYS A 352 -9.81 -10.47 23.44
CA LYS A 352 -10.60 -10.36 24.66
C LYS A 352 -11.67 -9.27 24.53
N ILE A 353 -11.28 -8.07 24.08
CA ILE A 353 -12.19 -6.97 23.81
C ILE A 353 -13.27 -7.37 22.80
N ARG A 354 -12.88 -8.08 21.74
CA ARG A 354 -13.80 -8.60 20.74
C ARG A 354 -14.79 -9.62 21.32
N MET A 355 -14.30 -10.58 22.09
CA MET A 355 -15.16 -11.59 22.73
C MET A 355 -16.17 -10.97 23.68
N ASP A 356 -15.77 -9.95 24.44
CA ASP A 356 -16.68 -9.18 25.32
C ASP A 356 -17.76 -8.44 24.51
N MET A 357 -17.40 -7.96 23.31
CA MET A 357 -18.36 -7.36 22.39
C MET A 357 -19.36 -8.41 21.87
N VAL A 358 -18.86 -9.53 21.32
CA VAL A 358 -19.70 -10.58 20.73
C VAL A 358 -20.65 -11.18 21.75
N THR A 359 -20.20 -11.43 22.98
CA THR A 359 -21.06 -11.95 24.07
C THR A 359 -22.11 -10.95 24.55
N SER A 360 -21.90 -9.66 24.28
CA SER A 360 -22.85 -8.59 24.61
C SER A 360 -23.90 -8.35 23.54
N LEU A 361 -23.78 -9.00 22.36
CA LEU A 361 -24.75 -8.87 21.29
C LEU A 361 -26.04 -9.62 21.60
N PRO A 362 -27.24 -9.00 21.44
CA PRO A 362 -28.50 -9.68 21.62
C PRO A 362 -28.69 -10.75 20.51
N GLY A 363 -28.77 -12.02 20.90
CA GLY A 363 -29.03 -13.14 19.97
C GLY A 363 -27.87 -14.13 19.80
N VAL A 364 -26.72 -13.91 20.39
CA VAL A 364 -25.63 -14.89 20.51
C VAL A 364 -25.70 -15.55 21.87
N LYS A 365 -26.67 -16.43 22.05
CA LYS A 365 -26.71 -17.41 23.16
C LYS A 365 -26.88 -18.79 22.60
#